data_2a5214e424ec0a7fc234296b61aa7a49
#
_entry.id   2a5214e424ec0a7fc234296b61aa7a49
#
_cell.length_a   1.000
_cell.length_b   1.000
_cell.length_c   1.000
_cell.angle_alpha   90.00
_cell.angle_beta   90.00
_cell.angle_gamma   90.00
#
_symmetry.space_group_name_H-M   'P 1'
#
loop_
_entity.id
_entity.type
_entity.pdbx_description
1 polymer ?
#
loop_
_entity_poly.entity_id
_entity_poly.type
_entity_poly.pdbx_seq_one_letter_code
_entity_poly.pdbx_strand_id
1 'polypeptide(L)'
;MCIRDSNIGRVIARPFIGEYDNFVRTYDRKDFGMNPPGETILSYLYKNNLSTYGIGKISDLFGEMFLTTAVHTEGDSNGLEYLHNEAKNGNHDFIFVNLVDLDMLYGHREDPHGYYEGLKLIDRKIQGILDVMSENDLIIFTGDHGTDPTDGKTDHSREYVPMVAYKKNGKAEYIGDLEGFYNVASTICDFFELNNIFPGKSFLNRI
;
A
#
# COMPACT_ATOMS: atom_id res chain seq x y z
N MET A 1 -15.58 12.42 21.60
CA MET A 1 -14.19 12.78 21.89
C MET A 1 -13.60 13.28 20.57
N CYS A 2 -13.13 14.50 20.50
CA CYS A 2 -12.59 15.04 19.25
C CYS A 2 -11.09 14.75 19.20
N ILE A 3 -10.66 13.95 18.22
CA ILE A 3 -9.25 13.57 18.02
C ILE A 3 -8.36 14.82 17.88
N ARG A 4 -8.91 15.89 17.26
CA ARG A 4 -8.19 17.15 17.02
C ARG A 4 -7.80 17.89 18.31
N ASP A 5 -8.62 17.78 19.36
CA ASP A 5 -8.42 18.54 20.59
C ASP A 5 -7.42 17.86 21.56
N SER A 6 -7.09 16.59 21.34
CA SER A 6 -6.26 15.78 22.23
C SER A 6 -4.87 15.47 21.68
N ASN A 7 -4.48 15.98 20.50
CA ASN A 7 -3.23 15.65 19.80
C ASN A 7 -3.03 14.13 19.56
N ILE A 8 -4.12 13.36 19.50
CA ILE A 8 -4.08 11.94 19.17
C ILE A 8 -4.07 11.82 17.65
N GLY A 9 -2.98 11.34 17.08
CA GLY A 9 -2.82 11.20 15.62
C GLY A 9 -3.73 10.14 15.00
N ARG A 10 -4.08 9.08 15.76
CA ARG A 10 -4.92 8.00 15.27
C ARG A 10 -5.62 7.26 16.41
N VAL A 11 -6.88 6.86 16.19
CA VAL A 11 -7.63 5.93 17.05
C VAL A 11 -8.05 4.72 16.22
N ILE A 12 -7.85 3.53 16.72
CA ILE A 12 -8.14 2.28 16.00
C ILE A 12 -9.25 1.54 16.72
N ALA A 13 -10.36 1.24 16.03
CA ALA A 13 -11.36 0.27 16.45
C ALA A 13 -10.97 -1.11 15.88
N ARG A 14 -10.87 -2.10 16.74
CA ARG A 14 -10.51 -3.48 16.37
C ARG A 14 -11.61 -4.45 16.79
N PRO A 15 -12.67 -4.63 15.99
CA PRO A 15 -13.75 -5.55 16.28
C PRO A 15 -13.26 -6.99 16.38
N PHE A 16 -13.94 -7.75 17.22
CA PHE A 16 -13.68 -9.17 17.39
C PHE A 16 -15.00 -9.92 17.61
N ILE A 17 -14.99 -11.20 17.31
CA ILE A 17 -16.08 -12.14 17.55
C ILE A 17 -15.59 -13.27 18.45
N GLY A 18 -16.49 -14.07 18.99
CA GLY A 18 -16.18 -15.21 19.86
C GLY A 18 -16.56 -14.95 21.31
N GLU A 19 -16.25 -15.95 22.16
CA GLU A 19 -16.51 -15.92 23.60
C GLU A 19 -15.20 -15.81 24.39
N TYR A 20 -15.31 -15.66 25.70
CA TYR A 20 -14.15 -15.56 26.58
C TYR A 20 -13.14 -16.69 26.30
N ASP A 21 -11.86 -16.35 26.26
CA ASP A 21 -10.70 -17.18 25.87
C ASP A 21 -10.64 -17.65 24.40
N ASN A 22 -11.60 -17.25 23.54
CA ASN A 22 -11.58 -17.61 22.12
C ASN A 22 -12.03 -16.43 21.24
N PHE A 23 -11.40 -15.26 21.41
CA PHE A 23 -11.68 -14.08 20.58
C PHE A 23 -10.92 -14.12 19.27
N VAL A 24 -11.62 -13.89 18.17
CA VAL A 24 -11.04 -13.77 16.84
C VAL A 24 -11.27 -12.36 16.31
N ARG A 25 -10.22 -11.68 15.88
CA ARG A 25 -10.33 -10.36 15.22
C ARG A 25 -10.97 -10.50 13.86
N THR A 26 -11.84 -9.54 13.53
CA THR A 26 -12.44 -9.44 12.20
C THR A 26 -11.67 -8.46 11.32
N TYR A 27 -11.96 -8.46 10.02
CA TYR A 27 -11.42 -7.48 9.06
C TYR A 27 -12.14 -6.11 9.13
N ASP A 28 -13.20 -5.98 9.95
CA ASP A 28 -13.94 -4.71 10.14
C ASP A 28 -13.18 -3.66 10.96
N ARG A 29 -11.86 -3.73 10.99
CA ARG A 29 -11.02 -2.73 11.62
C ARG A 29 -11.30 -1.36 10.99
N LYS A 30 -11.49 -0.35 11.84
CA LYS A 30 -11.64 1.04 11.42
C LYS A 30 -10.57 1.90 12.07
N ASP A 31 -9.81 2.59 11.25
CA ASP A 31 -8.82 3.55 11.70
C ASP A 31 -9.39 4.97 11.54
N PHE A 32 -9.39 5.74 12.61
CA PHE A 32 -9.77 7.14 12.63
C PHE A 32 -8.50 7.96 12.73
N GLY A 33 -7.93 8.32 11.58
CA GLY A 33 -6.72 9.12 11.48
C GLY A 33 -7.00 10.62 11.40
N MET A 34 -6.00 11.41 11.73
CA MET A 34 -5.96 12.82 11.32
C MET A 34 -5.62 12.87 9.82
N ASN A 35 -6.20 13.84 9.13
CA ASN A 35 -5.76 14.10 7.76
C ASN A 35 -4.26 14.40 7.73
N PRO A 36 -3.54 13.96 6.69
CA PRO A 36 -2.14 14.32 6.52
C PRO A 36 -1.92 15.83 6.68
N PRO A 37 -0.88 16.27 7.41
CA PRO A 37 -0.65 17.70 7.67
C PRO A 37 -0.16 18.47 6.44
N GLY A 38 0.16 17.80 5.35
CA GLY A 38 0.68 18.39 4.12
C GLY A 38 0.17 17.67 2.88
N GLU A 39 0.66 18.09 1.73
CA GLU A 39 0.34 17.49 0.44
C GLU A 39 0.85 16.05 0.38
N THR A 40 -0.01 15.13 -0.02
CA THR A 40 0.31 13.74 -0.31
C THR A 40 0.22 13.49 -1.81
N ILE A 41 0.80 12.38 -2.28
CA ILE A 41 0.65 12.03 -3.70
C ILE A 41 -0.84 11.88 -4.08
N LEU A 42 -1.67 11.30 -3.23
CA LEU A 42 -3.11 11.16 -3.47
C LEU A 42 -3.80 12.52 -3.63
N SER A 43 -3.55 13.46 -2.69
CA SER A 43 -4.14 14.80 -2.78
C SER A 43 -3.63 15.56 -4.01
N TYR A 44 -2.39 15.35 -4.38
CA TYR A 44 -1.79 16.01 -5.54
C TYR A 44 -2.35 15.48 -6.85
N LEU A 45 -2.48 14.15 -7.00
CA LEU A 45 -3.12 13.54 -8.18
C LEU A 45 -4.57 13.99 -8.32
N TYR A 46 -5.33 13.95 -7.22
CA TYR A 46 -6.72 14.39 -7.20
C TYR A 46 -6.90 15.85 -7.65
N LYS A 47 -6.04 16.76 -7.18
CA LYS A 47 -6.03 18.18 -7.59
C LYS A 47 -5.67 18.37 -9.07
N ASN A 48 -4.95 17.44 -9.65
CA ASN A 48 -4.63 17.43 -11.08
C ASN A 48 -5.66 16.64 -11.92
N ASN A 49 -6.85 16.36 -11.36
CA ASN A 49 -7.97 15.66 -12.01
C ASN A 49 -7.65 14.21 -12.42
N LEU A 50 -6.70 13.56 -11.77
CA LEU A 50 -6.42 12.15 -11.94
C LEU A 50 -7.31 11.33 -10.99
N SER A 51 -7.93 10.29 -11.52
CA SER A 51 -8.76 9.37 -10.77
C SER A 51 -7.91 8.43 -9.93
N THR A 52 -8.29 8.24 -8.66
CA THR A 52 -7.51 7.47 -7.68
C THR A 52 -8.36 6.38 -7.05
N TYR A 53 -7.81 5.18 -6.96
CA TYR A 53 -8.45 4.04 -6.34
C TYR A 53 -7.64 3.51 -5.16
N GLY A 54 -8.22 3.55 -3.97
CA GLY A 54 -7.63 3.00 -2.75
C GLY A 54 -8.18 1.60 -2.44
N ILE A 55 -7.31 0.61 -2.35
CA ILE A 55 -7.66 -0.78 -2.02
C ILE A 55 -7.05 -1.14 -0.67
N GLY A 56 -7.85 -1.71 0.22
CA GLY A 56 -7.44 -2.07 1.58
C GLY A 56 -7.57 -0.90 2.55
N LYS A 57 -6.53 -0.60 3.32
CA LYS A 57 -6.54 0.43 4.37
C LYS A 57 -6.19 1.85 3.86
N ILE A 58 -6.09 2.07 2.56
CA ILE A 58 -5.62 3.36 2.02
C ILE A 58 -6.53 4.51 2.44
N SER A 59 -7.86 4.32 2.38
CA SER A 59 -8.82 5.34 2.82
C SER A 59 -8.69 5.66 4.32
N ASP A 60 -8.41 4.67 5.13
CA ASP A 60 -8.21 4.85 6.58
C ASP A 60 -6.93 5.61 6.92
N LEU A 61 -5.87 5.44 6.11
CA LEU A 61 -4.55 6.03 6.33
C LEU A 61 -4.43 7.47 5.80
N PHE A 62 -5.02 7.73 4.62
CA PHE A 62 -4.85 9.00 3.91
C PHE A 62 -6.11 9.88 3.91
N GLY A 63 -7.23 9.36 4.43
CA GLY A 63 -8.55 10.02 4.38
C GLY A 63 -9.25 9.79 3.03
N GLU A 64 -10.56 9.70 3.10
CA GLU A 64 -11.40 9.42 1.92
C GLU A 64 -11.45 10.59 0.91
N MET A 65 -11.08 11.79 1.32
CA MET A 65 -11.24 13.04 0.55
C MET A 65 -10.49 13.08 -0.79
N PHE A 66 -9.44 12.28 -0.94
CA PHE A 66 -8.55 12.31 -2.10
C PHE A 66 -8.56 10.99 -2.88
N LEU A 67 -9.60 10.20 -2.68
CA LEU A 67 -9.84 8.96 -3.40
C LEU A 67 -11.13 9.10 -4.22
N THR A 68 -11.04 8.82 -5.52
CA THR A 68 -12.23 8.73 -6.39
C THR A 68 -13.06 7.51 -5.99
N THR A 69 -12.37 6.42 -5.67
CA THR A 69 -12.97 5.16 -5.22
C THR A 69 -12.12 4.55 -4.11
N ALA A 70 -12.77 3.91 -3.14
CA ALA A 70 -12.08 3.15 -2.11
C ALA A 70 -12.84 1.85 -1.81
N VAL A 71 -12.09 0.79 -1.49
CA VAL A 71 -12.65 -0.49 -1.07
C VAL A 71 -11.84 -1.09 0.08
N HIS A 72 -12.54 -1.56 1.10
CA HIS A 72 -11.94 -2.41 2.13
C HIS A 72 -11.81 -3.85 1.64
N THR A 73 -10.81 -4.55 2.16
CA THR A 73 -10.51 -5.93 1.74
C THR A 73 -10.61 -6.90 2.90
N GLU A 74 -10.95 -8.14 2.60
CA GLU A 74 -10.99 -9.28 3.52
C GLU A 74 -9.67 -10.08 3.49
N GLY A 75 -8.54 -9.41 3.26
CA GLY A 75 -7.21 -9.98 3.18
C GLY A 75 -6.52 -9.75 1.84
N ASP A 76 -5.27 -10.21 1.73
CA ASP A 76 -4.39 -9.95 0.59
C ASP A 76 -4.93 -10.58 -0.70
N SER A 77 -5.51 -11.78 -0.63
CA SER A 77 -6.09 -12.45 -1.81
C SER A 77 -7.18 -11.64 -2.46
N ASN A 78 -8.09 -11.08 -1.63
CA ASN A 78 -9.18 -10.23 -2.09
C ASN A 78 -8.67 -8.89 -2.62
N GLY A 79 -7.67 -8.28 -1.95
CA GLY A 79 -7.03 -7.05 -2.44
C GLY A 79 -6.37 -7.21 -3.80
N LEU A 80 -5.69 -8.34 -4.04
CA LEU A 80 -5.08 -8.65 -5.33
C LEU A 80 -6.13 -8.95 -6.43
N GLU A 81 -7.30 -9.46 -6.08
CA GLU A 81 -8.41 -9.61 -7.02
C GLU A 81 -8.99 -8.25 -7.47
N TYR A 82 -9.16 -7.31 -6.54
CA TYR A 82 -9.55 -5.94 -6.89
C TYR A 82 -8.50 -5.29 -7.80
N LEU A 83 -7.21 -5.41 -7.46
CA LEU A 83 -6.11 -4.88 -8.29
C LEU A 83 -6.11 -5.49 -9.69
N HIS A 84 -6.25 -6.82 -9.81
CA HIS A 84 -6.30 -7.50 -11.11
C HIS A 84 -7.46 -7.01 -11.97
N ASN A 85 -8.65 -6.90 -11.37
CA ASN A 85 -9.85 -6.46 -12.08
C ASN A 85 -9.71 -5.01 -12.54
N GLU A 86 -9.13 -4.14 -11.72
CA GLU A 86 -8.92 -2.74 -12.06
C GLU A 86 -7.83 -2.58 -13.12
N ALA A 87 -6.71 -3.27 -12.99
CA ALA A 87 -5.65 -3.28 -14.01
C ALA A 87 -6.16 -3.77 -15.39
N LYS A 88 -7.11 -4.70 -15.39
CA LYS A 88 -7.75 -5.18 -16.62
C LYS A 88 -8.74 -4.18 -17.22
N ASN A 89 -9.49 -3.47 -16.39
CA ASN A 89 -10.58 -2.61 -16.84
C ASN A 89 -10.13 -1.17 -17.10
N GLY A 90 -9.08 -0.69 -16.42
CA GLY A 90 -8.49 0.63 -16.62
C GLY A 90 -9.43 1.80 -16.30
N ASN A 91 -10.19 1.72 -15.19
CA ASN A 91 -11.15 2.76 -14.85
C ASN A 91 -10.52 3.93 -14.06
N HIS A 92 -9.34 3.72 -13.48
CA HIS A 92 -8.64 4.72 -12.67
C HIS A 92 -7.20 4.91 -13.16
N ASP A 93 -6.71 6.15 -13.04
CA ASP A 93 -5.35 6.52 -13.44
C ASP A 93 -4.31 6.01 -12.43
N PHE A 94 -4.65 6.02 -11.13
CA PHE A 94 -3.76 5.59 -10.06
C PHE A 94 -4.46 4.64 -9.09
N ILE A 95 -3.84 3.49 -8.85
CA ILE A 95 -4.31 2.48 -7.90
C ILE A 95 -3.31 2.36 -6.77
N PHE A 96 -3.76 2.52 -5.54
CA PHE A 96 -2.94 2.33 -4.35
C PHE A 96 -3.49 1.17 -3.53
N VAL A 97 -2.70 0.12 -3.38
CA VAL A 97 -3.09 -1.11 -2.68
C VAL A 97 -2.28 -1.26 -1.40
N ASN A 98 -2.95 -1.53 -0.29
CA ASN A 98 -2.32 -1.95 0.95
C ASN A 98 -2.70 -3.42 1.24
N LEU A 99 -1.73 -4.31 1.07
CA LEU A 99 -1.82 -5.70 1.49
C LEU A 99 -1.49 -5.78 2.98
N VAL A 100 -2.31 -6.49 3.75
CA VAL A 100 -2.28 -6.37 5.22
C VAL A 100 -1.93 -7.66 5.95
N ASP A 101 -2.04 -8.81 5.28
CA ASP A 101 -1.94 -10.12 5.95
C ASP A 101 -0.52 -10.42 6.41
N LEU A 102 0.50 -9.99 5.66
CA LEU A 102 1.90 -10.19 6.03
C LEU A 102 2.21 -9.58 7.40
N ASP A 103 1.73 -8.36 7.64
CA ASP A 103 1.87 -7.69 8.93
C ASP A 103 0.90 -8.26 9.96
N MET A 104 -0.40 -8.26 9.66
CA MET A 104 -1.47 -8.51 10.62
C MET A 104 -1.55 -9.98 11.07
N LEU A 105 -1.39 -10.93 10.14
CA LEU A 105 -1.56 -12.36 10.42
C LEU A 105 -0.25 -13.04 10.81
N TYR A 106 0.89 -12.57 10.29
CA TYR A 106 2.15 -13.29 10.40
C TYR A 106 3.24 -12.49 11.11
N GLY A 107 3.48 -11.22 10.72
CA GLY A 107 4.52 -10.38 11.28
C GLY A 107 4.37 -10.16 12.78
N HIS A 108 3.27 -9.56 13.20
CA HIS A 108 2.93 -9.35 14.62
C HIS A 108 2.71 -10.63 15.45
N ARG A 109 2.78 -11.79 14.82
CA ARG A 109 2.57 -13.10 15.48
C ARG A 109 3.79 -13.99 15.49
N GLU A 110 4.92 -13.45 15.00
CA GLU A 110 6.17 -14.18 14.94
C GLU A 110 6.01 -15.52 14.18
N ASP A 111 5.25 -15.50 13.07
CA ASP A 111 5.02 -16.67 12.22
C ASP A 111 5.78 -16.55 10.89
N PRO A 112 7.08 -16.91 10.84
CA PRO A 112 7.88 -16.83 9.64
C PRO A 112 7.41 -17.79 8.54
N HIS A 113 6.80 -18.91 8.91
CA HIS A 113 6.28 -19.86 7.93
C HIS A 113 5.03 -19.29 7.23
N GLY A 114 4.08 -18.77 8.00
CA GLY A 114 2.92 -18.09 7.45
C GLY A 114 3.30 -16.88 6.60
N TYR A 115 4.28 -16.09 7.04
CA TYR A 115 4.82 -14.95 6.28
C TYR A 115 5.37 -15.40 4.91
N TYR A 116 6.15 -16.47 4.87
CA TYR A 116 6.68 -17.05 3.63
C TYR A 116 5.57 -17.56 2.70
N GLU A 117 4.57 -18.26 3.22
CA GLU A 117 3.44 -18.73 2.41
C GLU A 117 2.57 -17.56 1.91
N GLY A 118 2.42 -16.49 2.69
CA GLY A 118 1.78 -15.24 2.28
C GLY A 118 2.52 -14.58 1.09
N LEU A 119 3.83 -14.47 1.16
CA LEU A 119 4.65 -13.98 0.03
C LEU A 119 4.48 -14.84 -1.22
N LYS A 120 4.45 -16.16 -1.09
CA LYS A 120 4.20 -17.08 -2.21
C LYS A 120 2.80 -16.93 -2.80
N LEU A 121 1.80 -16.62 -1.99
CA LEU A 121 0.46 -16.32 -2.46
C LEU A 121 0.45 -15.06 -3.33
N ILE A 122 1.09 -14.00 -2.85
CA ILE A 122 1.24 -12.74 -3.59
C ILE A 122 1.95 -12.99 -4.92
N ASP A 123 3.11 -13.66 -4.88
CA ASP A 123 3.93 -13.97 -6.06
C ASP A 123 3.13 -14.71 -7.14
N ARG A 124 2.36 -15.73 -6.76
CA ARG A 124 1.50 -16.47 -7.70
C ARG A 124 0.42 -15.61 -8.36
N LYS A 125 -0.12 -14.61 -7.64
CA LYS A 125 -1.18 -13.73 -8.18
C LYS A 125 -0.63 -12.57 -9.01
N ILE A 126 0.60 -12.15 -8.76
CA ILE A 126 1.25 -11.06 -9.50
C ILE A 126 1.32 -11.36 -10.98
N GLN A 127 1.64 -12.58 -11.39
CA GLN A 127 1.74 -12.92 -12.81
C GLN A 127 0.46 -12.58 -13.57
N GLY A 128 -0.72 -12.93 -13.02
CA GLY A 128 -2.00 -12.60 -13.64
C GLY A 128 -2.25 -11.09 -13.76
N ILE A 129 -1.73 -10.29 -12.82
CA ILE A 129 -1.80 -8.82 -12.88
C ILE A 129 -0.89 -8.30 -14.01
N LEU A 130 0.35 -8.78 -14.07
CA LEU A 130 1.30 -8.37 -15.12
C LEU A 130 0.81 -8.72 -16.53
N ASP A 131 0.08 -9.83 -16.68
CA ASP A 131 -0.46 -10.28 -17.96
C ASP A 131 -1.51 -9.30 -18.51
N VAL A 132 -2.35 -8.71 -17.64
CA VAL A 132 -3.43 -7.78 -18.02
C VAL A 132 -2.99 -6.32 -18.10
N MET A 133 -1.85 -5.95 -17.53
CA MET A 133 -1.28 -4.59 -17.63
C MET A 133 -1.06 -4.18 -19.09
N SER A 134 -1.23 -2.91 -19.39
CA SER A 134 -0.86 -2.32 -20.68
C SER A 134 0.63 -1.99 -20.77
N GLU A 135 1.12 -1.63 -21.96
CA GLU A 135 2.51 -1.19 -22.15
C GLU A 135 2.81 0.16 -21.48
N ASN A 136 1.78 0.93 -21.22
CA ASN A 136 1.88 2.24 -20.57
C ASN A 136 1.73 2.19 -19.05
N ASP A 137 1.46 1.02 -18.48
CA ASP A 137 1.29 0.89 -17.04
C ASP A 137 2.63 0.72 -16.33
N LEU A 138 2.69 1.26 -15.12
CA LEU A 138 3.78 1.10 -14.18
C LEU A 138 3.24 0.47 -12.91
N ILE A 139 3.87 -0.59 -12.42
CA ILE A 139 3.58 -1.16 -11.09
C ILE A 139 4.81 -1.05 -10.21
N ILE A 140 4.59 -0.66 -8.95
CA ILE A 140 5.63 -0.55 -7.92
C ILE A 140 5.20 -1.37 -6.70
N PHE A 141 6.07 -2.27 -6.26
CA PHE A 141 5.92 -3.03 -5.02
C PHE A 141 6.91 -2.50 -4.00
N THR A 142 6.43 -2.20 -2.80
CA THR A 142 7.28 -1.79 -1.69
C THR A 142 6.64 -2.18 -0.35
N GLY A 143 7.41 -2.11 0.74
CA GLY A 143 6.85 -2.16 2.10
C GLY A 143 6.64 -0.74 2.63
N ASP A 144 5.72 -0.59 3.55
CA ASP A 144 5.46 0.66 4.30
C ASP A 144 6.34 0.75 5.56
N HIS A 145 6.81 -0.40 6.08
CA HIS A 145 7.77 -0.55 7.18
C HIS A 145 8.44 -1.92 7.13
N GLY A 146 9.46 -2.11 7.95
CA GLY A 146 10.05 -3.42 8.20
C GLY A 146 9.23 -4.23 9.18
N THR A 147 9.26 -5.53 9.04
CA THR A 147 8.73 -6.51 10.00
C THR A 147 9.56 -7.78 9.88
N ASP A 148 10.19 -8.20 10.99
CA ASP A 148 10.93 -9.45 11.06
C ASP A 148 10.22 -10.44 12.00
N PRO A 149 9.54 -11.45 11.46
CA PRO A 149 8.83 -12.43 12.28
C PRO A 149 9.76 -13.39 13.05
N THR A 150 11.08 -13.18 13.01
CA THR A 150 12.08 -14.03 13.67
C THR A 150 12.86 -13.33 14.77
N ASP A 151 12.68 -12.03 14.98
CA ASP A 151 13.48 -11.23 15.92
C ASP A 151 12.98 -11.29 17.38
N GLY A 152 11.90 -12.04 17.63
CA GLY A 152 11.29 -12.18 18.96
C GLY A 152 10.52 -10.94 19.44
N LYS A 153 10.12 -10.07 18.50
CA LYS A 153 9.33 -8.87 18.77
C LYS A 153 8.07 -8.83 17.93
N THR A 154 7.01 -8.36 18.55
CA THR A 154 5.72 -8.19 17.87
C THR A 154 5.51 -6.80 17.27
N ASP A 155 6.54 -5.95 17.33
CA ASP A 155 6.51 -4.59 16.79
C ASP A 155 7.21 -4.50 15.43
N HIS A 156 6.94 -3.40 14.72
CA HIS A 156 7.62 -3.10 13.46
C HIS A 156 9.13 -2.87 13.70
N SER A 157 9.92 -3.23 12.72
CA SER A 157 11.37 -3.13 12.75
C SER A 157 11.90 -2.11 11.72
N ARG A 158 13.22 -1.83 11.75
CA ARG A 158 13.84 -0.80 10.91
C ARG A 158 14.66 -1.37 9.76
N GLU A 159 14.24 -2.49 9.21
CA GLU A 159 14.85 -3.07 8.04
C GLU A 159 14.59 -2.20 6.80
N TYR A 160 15.48 -2.32 5.83
CA TYR A 160 15.21 -1.83 4.49
C TYR A 160 14.00 -2.57 3.91
N VAL A 161 13.05 -1.82 3.40
CA VAL A 161 11.93 -2.41 2.67
C VAL A 161 12.32 -2.69 1.22
N PRO A 162 11.82 -3.76 0.60
CA PRO A 162 12.05 -4.02 -0.82
C PRO A 162 11.38 -2.94 -1.66
N MET A 163 11.97 -2.64 -2.82
CA MET A 163 11.33 -1.82 -3.84
C MET A 163 11.58 -2.46 -5.21
N VAL A 164 10.50 -2.84 -5.88
CA VAL A 164 10.52 -3.42 -7.23
C VAL A 164 9.56 -2.62 -8.10
N ALA A 165 10.06 -2.07 -9.19
CA ALA A 165 9.26 -1.39 -10.18
C ALA A 165 9.30 -2.18 -11.50
N TYR A 166 8.14 -2.30 -12.15
CA TYR A 166 8.02 -3.02 -13.41
C TYR A 166 7.15 -2.24 -14.40
N LYS A 167 7.61 -2.20 -15.62
CA LYS A 167 6.92 -1.68 -16.79
C LYS A 167 7.14 -2.67 -17.95
N LYS A 168 6.10 -2.95 -18.75
CA LYS A 168 6.29 -3.71 -20.00
C LYS A 168 7.30 -2.95 -20.88
N ASN A 169 8.24 -3.65 -21.47
CA ASN A 169 9.32 -3.05 -22.27
C ASN A 169 10.29 -2.14 -21.47
N GLY A 170 10.24 -2.20 -20.15
CA GLY A 170 11.17 -1.52 -19.28
C GLY A 170 12.55 -2.18 -19.24
N LYS A 171 13.49 -1.52 -18.56
CA LYS A 171 14.85 -2.03 -18.36
C LYS A 171 14.95 -2.76 -17.05
N ALA A 172 15.71 -3.85 -17.04
CA ALA A 172 16.11 -4.51 -15.80
C ALA A 172 17.38 -3.84 -15.26
N GLU A 173 17.25 -3.00 -14.26
CA GLU A 173 18.37 -2.27 -13.65
C GLU A 173 18.28 -2.31 -12.12
N TYR A 174 19.41 -2.54 -11.46
CA TYR A 174 19.52 -2.33 -10.01
C TYR A 174 19.69 -0.83 -9.74
N ILE A 175 18.69 -0.21 -9.11
CA ILE A 175 18.67 1.24 -8.88
C ILE A 175 19.32 1.67 -7.56
N GLY A 176 19.83 0.73 -6.77
CA GLY A 176 20.48 1.00 -5.48
C GLY A 176 19.51 1.28 -4.35
N ASP A 177 20.05 1.71 -3.22
CA ASP A 177 19.25 2.09 -2.05
C ASP A 177 18.69 3.49 -2.25
N LEU A 178 17.40 3.65 -1.98
CA LEU A 178 16.70 4.92 -2.07
C LEU A 178 16.36 5.42 -0.66
N GLU A 179 16.75 6.64 -0.35
CA GLU A 179 16.42 7.28 0.92
C GLU A 179 14.99 7.85 0.87
N GLY A 180 14.11 7.31 1.70
CA GLY A 180 12.75 7.80 1.93
C GLY A 180 11.73 7.42 0.85
N PHE A 181 10.49 7.30 1.28
CA PHE A 181 9.34 6.94 0.41
C PHE A 181 8.95 8.03 -0.60
N TYR A 182 9.39 9.28 -0.39
CA TYR A 182 9.10 10.38 -1.29
C TYR A 182 9.66 10.20 -2.71
N ASN A 183 10.62 9.29 -2.92
CA ASN A 183 11.10 8.95 -4.27
C ASN A 183 10.01 8.25 -5.10
N VAL A 184 9.14 7.45 -4.47
CA VAL A 184 7.98 6.86 -5.13
C VAL A 184 7.02 7.95 -5.59
N ALA A 185 6.70 8.91 -4.71
CA ALA A 185 5.84 10.04 -5.06
C ALA A 185 6.42 10.87 -6.22
N SER A 186 7.73 11.14 -6.19
CA SER A 186 8.42 11.85 -7.27
C SER A 186 8.40 11.09 -8.60
N THR A 187 8.49 9.76 -8.55
CA THR A 187 8.40 8.91 -9.74
C THR A 187 6.98 8.89 -10.31
N ILE A 188 5.96 8.88 -9.44
CA ILE A 188 4.56 9.00 -9.86
C ILE A 188 4.30 10.35 -10.53
N CYS A 189 4.83 11.46 -9.99
CA CYS A 189 4.73 12.76 -10.63
C CYS A 189 5.34 12.74 -12.04
N ASP A 190 6.54 12.18 -12.17
CA ASP A 190 7.24 12.08 -13.46
C ASP A 190 6.47 11.19 -14.47
N PHE A 191 5.90 10.08 -13.99
CA PHE A 191 5.08 9.17 -14.78
C PHE A 191 3.83 9.84 -15.37
N PHE A 192 3.19 10.73 -14.62
CA PHE A 192 2.03 11.51 -15.06
C PHE A 192 2.39 12.87 -15.66
N GLU A 193 3.66 13.12 -15.94
CA GLU A 193 4.15 14.40 -16.48
C GLU A 193 3.76 15.63 -15.64
N LEU A 194 3.66 15.45 -14.32
CA LEU A 194 3.36 16.50 -13.36
C LEU A 194 4.63 17.11 -12.78
N ASN A 195 4.54 18.39 -12.39
CA ASN A 195 5.63 19.01 -11.64
C ASN A 195 5.89 18.26 -10.33
N ASN A 196 7.14 17.88 -10.09
CA ASN A 196 7.50 17.24 -8.82
C ASN A 196 7.55 18.29 -7.70
N ILE A 197 6.65 18.12 -6.71
CA ILE A 197 6.58 18.96 -5.50
C ILE A 197 7.16 18.27 -4.27
N PHE A 198 7.57 17.01 -4.39
CA PHE A 198 8.13 16.20 -3.31
C PHE A 198 9.66 16.26 -3.30
N PRO A 199 10.32 16.08 -2.13
CA PRO A 199 11.77 16.19 -2.03
C PRO A 199 12.55 15.03 -2.68
N GLY A 200 11.86 14.04 -3.24
CA GLY A 200 12.43 12.85 -3.84
C GLY A 200 13.01 13.06 -5.24
N LYS A 201 13.62 12.00 -5.73
CA LYS A 201 14.11 11.88 -7.11
C LYS A 201 13.34 10.77 -7.81
N SER A 202 12.88 11.05 -9.03
CA SER A 202 12.29 10.02 -9.88
C SER A 202 13.34 8.99 -10.31
N PHE A 203 12.92 7.73 -10.34
CA PHE A 203 13.70 6.65 -10.92
C PHE A 203 13.05 6.10 -12.20
N LEU A 204 12.07 6.81 -12.78
CA LEU A 204 11.32 6.37 -13.95
C LEU A 204 12.21 6.08 -15.16
N ASN A 205 13.26 6.86 -15.37
CA ASN A 205 14.18 6.70 -16.49
C ASN A 205 15.13 5.49 -16.37
N ARG A 206 15.09 4.79 -15.23
CA ARG A 206 15.91 3.61 -14.90
C ARG A 206 15.15 2.29 -15.00
N ILE A 207 13.86 2.33 -15.30
CA ILE A 207 12.95 1.20 -15.39
C ILE A 207 12.28 1.07 -16.74
#